data_1833f46b64c8bd559d562560f999de54
#
_entry.id   1833f46b64c8bd559d562560f999de54
#
_cell.length_a   1.000
_cell.length_b   1.000
_cell.length_c   1.000
_cell.angle_alpha   90.00
_cell.angle_beta   90.00
_cell.angle_gamma   90.00
#
_symmetry.space_group_name_H-M   'P 1'
#
loop_
_entity.id
_entity.type
_entity.pdbx_description
1 polymer ?
#
loop_
_entity_poly.entity_id
_entity_poly.type
_entity_poly.pdbx_seq_one_letter_code
_entity_poly.pdbx_strand_id
1 'polypeptide(L)'
;MKRWDQRPFEIRNLFNPAFCGLVLFRALHSYEEEDARGMPFSLSLLVLPLCLHKDSREVIASSPRSYLLKTTEKNQQLMVGFADRVTQMLPYTFEGFGLLMERGCIVIADDGRIQTVPNKVRKTFTGTDETVSCQKVARVFGREFARIADRVTVYMTFGIRP
;
A
#
# COMPACT_ATOMS: atom_id res chain seq x y z
N MET A 1 -8.35 -19.97 1.76
CA MET A 1 -6.92 -19.75 2.14
C MET A 1 -6.61 -20.52 3.41
N LYS A 2 -5.39 -21.08 3.57
CA LYS A 2 -4.98 -21.76 4.82
C LYS A 2 -5.02 -20.77 5.99
N ARG A 3 -5.39 -21.24 7.18
CA ARG A 3 -5.29 -20.45 8.41
C ARG A 3 -3.86 -19.95 8.60
N TRP A 4 -3.68 -18.81 9.27
CA TRP A 4 -2.36 -18.18 9.42
C TRP A 4 -1.32 -19.10 10.05
N ASP A 5 -1.71 -19.84 11.08
CA ASP A 5 -0.89 -20.82 11.81
C ASP A 5 -0.45 -22.03 10.95
N GLN A 6 -1.19 -22.31 9.87
CA GLN A 6 -0.93 -23.42 8.93
C GLN A 6 -0.12 -23.00 7.70
N ARG A 7 0.29 -21.75 7.61
CA ARG A 7 1.10 -21.25 6.48
C ARG A 7 2.58 -21.52 6.71
N PRO A 8 3.38 -21.66 5.63
CA PRO A 8 4.84 -21.74 5.74
C PRO A 8 5.40 -20.57 6.56
N PHE A 9 6.49 -20.81 7.27
CA PHE A 9 7.12 -19.83 8.16
C PHE A 9 7.48 -18.52 7.43
N GLU A 10 8.03 -18.64 6.21
CA GLU A 10 8.39 -17.50 5.36
C GLU A 10 7.18 -16.62 5.03
N ILE A 11 6.06 -17.25 4.66
CA ILE A 11 4.80 -16.54 4.37
C ILE A 11 4.26 -15.84 5.63
N ARG A 12 4.34 -16.50 6.79
CA ARG A 12 3.88 -15.90 8.05
C ARG A 12 4.71 -14.66 8.43
N ASN A 13 6.00 -14.67 8.16
CA ASN A 13 6.87 -13.55 8.49
C ASN A 13 6.74 -12.39 7.49
N LEU A 14 6.75 -12.70 6.18
CA LEU A 14 6.68 -11.69 5.11
C LEU A 14 5.31 -11.04 4.99
N PHE A 15 4.25 -11.80 5.19
CA PHE A 15 2.86 -11.35 4.99
C PHE A 15 2.05 -11.41 6.30
N ASN A 16 2.68 -11.03 7.39
CA ASN A 16 2.00 -10.88 8.67
C ASN A 16 0.89 -9.83 8.55
N PRO A 17 -0.38 -10.17 8.91
CA PRO A 17 -1.50 -9.24 8.79
C PRO A 17 -1.31 -7.91 9.51
N ALA A 18 -0.62 -7.92 10.66
CA ALA A 18 -0.33 -6.70 11.39
C ALA A 18 0.67 -5.80 10.64
N PHE A 19 1.69 -6.40 10.03
CA PHE A 19 2.64 -5.65 9.20
C PHE A 19 2.01 -5.16 7.89
N CYS A 20 1.27 -6.03 7.20
CA CYS A 20 0.52 -5.62 6.00
C CYS A 20 -0.46 -4.49 6.31
N GLY A 21 -1.21 -4.60 7.41
CA GLY A 21 -2.10 -3.55 7.88
C GLY A 21 -1.37 -2.25 8.19
N LEU A 22 -0.19 -2.32 8.83
CA LEU A 22 0.62 -1.14 9.10
C LEU A 22 1.07 -0.44 7.81
N VAL A 23 1.53 -1.17 6.81
CA VAL A 23 1.94 -0.63 5.51
C VAL A 23 0.73 0.02 4.80
N LEU A 24 -0.43 -0.65 4.78
CA LEU A 24 -1.68 -0.10 4.25
C LEU A 24 -2.06 1.19 4.98
N PHE A 25 -2.04 1.19 6.31
CA PHE A 25 -2.37 2.38 7.11
C PHE A 25 -1.47 3.58 6.77
N ARG A 26 -0.17 3.37 6.57
CA ARG A 26 0.77 4.44 6.18
C ARG A 26 0.39 5.09 4.85
N ALA A 27 -0.02 4.29 3.86
CA ALA A 27 -0.46 4.81 2.58
C ALA A 27 -1.80 5.55 2.69
N LEU A 28 -2.76 4.98 3.40
CA LEU A 28 -4.08 5.59 3.63
C LEU A 28 -3.94 6.94 4.33
N HIS A 29 -3.18 6.99 5.40
CA HIS A 29 -2.98 8.22 6.17
C HIS A 29 -2.30 9.32 5.34
N SER A 30 -1.27 8.96 4.58
CA SER A 30 -0.58 9.92 3.72
C SER A 30 -1.44 10.39 2.53
N TYR A 31 -2.35 9.54 2.05
CA TYR A 31 -3.36 9.94 1.07
C TYR A 31 -4.30 10.99 1.66
N GLU A 32 -4.81 10.77 2.88
CA GLU A 32 -5.71 11.70 3.57
C GLU A 32 -5.07 13.06 3.86
N GLU A 33 -3.75 13.12 4.07
CA GLU A 33 -3.02 14.39 4.24
C GLU A 33 -3.15 15.30 3.00
N GLU A 34 -3.35 14.73 1.80
CA GLU A 34 -3.52 15.45 0.53
C GLU A 34 -5.02 15.55 0.12
N ASP A 35 -5.83 14.53 0.40
CA ASP A 35 -7.26 14.48 0.11
C ASP A 35 -8.04 13.91 1.30
N ALA A 36 -8.61 14.78 2.10
CA ALA A 36 -9.31 14.45 3.35
C ALA A 36 -10.54 13.52 3.17
N ARG A 37 -10.99 13.28 1.95
CA ARG A 37 -12.08 12.33 1.68
C ARG A 37 -11.65 10.87 1.89
N GLY A 38 -10.35 10.61 1.96
CA GLY A 38 -9.80 9.26 2.07
C GLY A 38 -9.49 8.60 0.74
N MET A 39 -8.75 7.49 0.80
CA MET A 39 -8.30 6.76 -0.40
C MET A 39 -9.41 5.90 -0.98
N PRO A 40 -9.66 5.94 -2.31
CA PRO A 40 -10.51 4.96 -2.96
C PRO A 40 -10.03 3.52 -2.71
N PHE A 41 -10.94 2.61 -2.36
CA PHE A 41 -10.59 1.23 -2.06
C PHE A 41 -9.74 0.58 -3.17
N SER A 42 -10.08 0.82 -4.44
CA SER A 42 -9.33 0.27 -5.56
C SER A 42 -7.85 0.64 -5.54
N LEU A 43 -7.49 1.88 -5.19
CA LEU A 43 -6.09 2.31 -5.12
C LEU A 43 -5.32 1.62 -3.99
N SER A 44 -5.99 1.32 -2.89
CA SER A 44 -5.36 0.65 -1.76
C SER A 44 -4.88 -0.78 -2.08
N LEU A 45 -5.50 -1.43 -3.08
CA LEU A 45 -5.09 -2.77 -3.55
C LEU A 45 -3.69 -2.78 -4.19
N LEU A 46 -3.21 -1.64 -4.65
CA LEU A 46 -1.89 -1.49 -5.27
C LEU A 46 -0.76 -1.31 -4.25
N VAL A 47 -1.08 -0.97 -3.00
CA VAL A 47 -0.10 -0.58 -1.99
C VAL A 47 0.86 -1.71 -1.64
N LEU A 48 0.35 -2.87 -1.21
CA LEU A 48 1.21 -3.99 -0.82
C LEU A 48 2.08 -4.52 -1.97
N PRO A 49 1.54 -4.73 -3.19
CA PRO A 49 2.34 -5.17 -4.33
C PRO A 49 3.49 -4.25 -4.68
N LEU A 50 3.34 -2.94 -4.44
CA LEU A 50 4.39 -1.96 -4.67
C LEU A 50 5.39 -1.88 -3.52
N CYS A 51 4.91 -1.87 -2.28
CA CYS A 51 5.75 -1.65 -1.10
C CYS A 51 6.55 -2.89 -0.69
N LEU A 52 5.99 -4.10 -0.86
CA LEU A 52 6.64 -5.35 -0.46
C LEU A 52 7.53 -5.93 -1.55
N HIS A 53 7.40 -5.50 -2.81
CA HIS A 53 8.31 -5.88 -3.87
C HIS A 53 9.61 -5.06 -3.79
N LYS A 54 10.73 -5.74 -3.62
CA LYS A 54 12.03 -5.12 -3.35
C LYS A 54 12.41 -4.09 -4.40
N ASP A 55 12.38 -4.46 -5.68
CA ASP A 55 12.82 -3.58 -6.78
C ASP A 55 11.94 -2.33 -6.88
N SER A 56 10.61 -2.48 -6.73
CA SER A 56 9.69 -1.34 -6.73
C SER A 56 9.98 -0.40 -5.56
N ARG A 57 10.21 -0.98 -4.38
CA ARG A 57 10.52 -0.21 -3.16
C ARG A 57 11.85 0.55 -3.29
N GLU A 58 12.90 -0.09 -3.81
CA GLU A 58 14.21 0.54 -3.98
C GLU A 58 14.17 1.70 -4.99
N VAL A 59 13.48 1.54 -6.10
CA VAL A 59 13.28 2.62 -7.09
C VAL A 59 12.59 3.83 -6.46
N ILE A 60 11.52 3.62 -5.70
CA ILE A 60 10.80 4.72 -5.06
C ILE A 60 11.60 5.30 -3.90
N ALA A 61 12.27 4.48 -3.11
CA ALA A 61 13.10 4.94 -1.99
C ALA A 61 14.28 5.81 -2.45
N SER A 62 14.85 5.53 -3.63
CA SER A 62 15.94 6.32 -4.20
C SER A 62 15.51 7.71 -4.71
N SER A 63 14.22 7.90 -4.99
CA SER A 63 13.69 9.15 -5.54
C SER A 63 12.34 9.55 -4.90
N PRO A 64 12.26 9.69 -3.57
CA PRO A 64 10.99 9.82 -2.85
C PRO A 64 10.25 11.15 -3.10
N ARG A 65 10.91 12.13 -3.72
CA ARG A 65 10.34 13.43 -4.09
C ARG A 65 9.98 13.54 -5.58
N SER A 66 10.30 12.53 -6.37
CA SER A 66 9.96 12.52 -7.80
C SER A 66 8.48 12.19 -7.97
N TYR A 67 7.88 12.79 -9.00
CA TYR A 67 6.50 12.43 -9.40
C TYR A 67 6.45 10.96 -9.83
N LEU A 68 5.45 10.25 -9.34
CA LEU A 68 5.28 8.82 -9.59
C LEU A 68 5.24 8.51 -11.10
N LEU A 69 4.46 9.27 -11.87
CA LEU A 69 4.36 9.09 -13.34
C LEU A 69 5.74 9.14 -14.02
N LYS A 70 6.54 10.13 -13.68
CA LYS A 70 7.88 10.29 -14.24
C LYS A 70 8.83 9.16 -13.79
N THR A 71 8.68 8.68 -12.57
CA THR A 71 9.49 7.57 -12.04
C THR A 71 9.15 6.27 -12.75
N THR A 72 7.88 5.99 -12.99
CA THR A 72 7.45 4.78 -13.71
C THR A 72 7.81 4.81 -15.18
N GLU A 73 7.72 5.95 -15.86
CA GLU A 73 8.19 6.11 -17.25
C GLU A 73 9.66 5.75 -17.41
N LYS A 74 10.49 6.13 -16.43
CA LYS A 74 11.94 5.83 -16.43
C LYS A 74 12.28 4.40 -16.00
N ASN A 75 11.37 3.73 -15.32
CA ASN A 75 11.59 2.42 -14.71
C ASN A 75 10.47 1.44 -15.10
N GLN A 76 10.33 1.17 -16.39
CA GLN A 76 9.27 0.32 -16.95
C GLN A 76 9.30 -1.12 -16.39
N GLN A 77 10.43 -1.57 -15.87
CA GLN A 77 10.55 -2.86 -15.17
C GLN A 77 9.60 -2.98 -13.96
N LEU A 78 9.15 -1.86 -13.38
CA LEU A 78 8.17 -1.87 -12.28
C LEU A 78 6.82 -2.48 -12.68
N MET A 79 6.48 -2.40 -13.97
CA MET A 79 5.22 -2.91 -14.52
C MET A 79 5.27 -4.40 -14.85
N VAL A 80 6.47 -4.97 -14.99
CA VAL A 80 6.60 -6.40 -15.35
C VAL A 80 6.02 -7.28 -14.25
N GLY A 81 5.01 -8.10 -14.61
CA GLY A 81 4.32 -9.01 -13.68
C GLY A 81 3.53 -8.29 -12.56
N PHE A 82 3.29 -6.98 -12.68
CA PHE A 82 2.64 -6.22 -11.61
C PHE A 82 1.18 -6.65 -11.40
N ALA A 83 0.41 -6.87 -12.47
CA ALA A 83 -0.98 -7.34 -12.37
C ALA A 83 -1.08 -8.69 -11.63
N ASP A 84 -0.18 -9.62 -11.92
CA ASP A 84 -0.10 -10.92 -11.23
C ASP A 84 0.25 -10.74 -9.75
N ARG A 85 1.20 -9.84 -9.43
CA ARG A 85 1.53 -9.51 -8.03
C ARG A 85 0.33 -8.94 -7.29
N VAL A 86 -0.43 -8.03 -7.92
CA VAL A 86 -1.66 -7.50 -7.32
C VAL A 86 -2.61 -8.63 -6.97
N THR A 87 -2.89 -9.51 -7.92
CA THR A 87 -3.81 -10.65 -7.72
C THR A 87 -3.33 -11.58 -6.60
N GLN A 88 -2.03 -11.91 -6.58
CA GLN A 88 -1.45 -12.77 -5.55
C GLN A 88 -1.45 -12.14 -4.16
N MET A 89 -1.40 -10.81 -4.06
CA MET A 89 -1.36 -10.06 -2.81
C MET A 89 -2.76 -9.75 -2.24
N LEU A 90 -3.84 -9.90 -3.02
CA LEU A 90 -5.20 -9.62 -2.54
C LEU A 90 -5.55 -10.31 -1.21
N PRO A 91 -5.27 -11.60 -0.99
CA PRO A 91 -5.59 -12.24 0.28
C PRO A 91 -4.94 -11.55 1.48
N TYR A 92 -3.67 -11.15 1.36
CA TYR A 92 -2.93 -10.47 2.43
C TYR A 92 -3.40 -9.04 2.63
N THR A 93 -3.79 -8.37 1.55
CA THR A 93 -4.41 -7.03 1.60
C THR A 93 -5.71 -7.09 2.40
N PHE A 94 -6.58 -8.06 2.11
CA PHE A 94 -7.84 -8.22 2.83
C PHE A 94 -7.65 -8.60 4.30
N GLU A 95 -6.67 -9.44 4.62
CA GLU A 95 -6.34 -9.75 6.01
C GLU A 95 -5.82 -8.52 6.76
N GLY A 96 -4.96 -7.72 6.13
CA GLY A 96 -4.49 -6.45 6.68
C GLY A 96 -5.64 -5.49 6.95
N PHE A 97 -6.58 -5.33 6.01
CA PHE A 97 -7.80 -4.53 6.21
C PHE A 97 -8.69 -5.08 7.32
N GLY A 98 -8.91 -6.39 7.34
CA GLY A 98 -9.70 -7.03 8.39
C GLY A 98 -9.17 -6.69 9.78
N LEU A 99 -7.85 -6.78 9.97
CA LEU A 99 -7.22 -6.42 11.23
C LEU A 99 -7.34 -4.92 11.55
N LEU A 100 -7.17 -4.03 10.57
CA LEU A 100 -7.32 -2.58 10.76
C LEU A 100 -8.76 -2.21 11.15
N MET A 101 -9.75 -2.85 10.55
CA MET A 101 -11.17 -2.66 10.88
C MET A 101 -11.49 -3.19 12.28
N GLU A 102 -11.05 -4.40 12.62
CA GLU A 102 -11.24 -5.01 13.93
C GLU A 102 -10.66 -4.13 15.05
N ARG A 103 -9.51 -3.51 14.80
CA ARG A 103 -8.84 -2.60 15.75
C ARG A 103 -9.38 -1.17 15.72
N GLY A 104 -10.36 -0.88 14.89
CA GLY A 104 -10.92 0.47 14.74
C GLY A 104 -9.89 1.49 14.26
N CYS A 105 -8.93 1.06 13.43
CA CYS A 105 -7.89 1.94 12.88
C CYS A 105 -8.34 2.66 11.61
N ILE A 106 -9.35 2.12 10.92
CA ILE A 106 -9.91 2.67 9.69
C ILE A 106 -11.44 2.63 9.74
N VAL A 107 -12.06 3.49 8.94
CA VAL A 107 -13.50 3.49 8.65
C VAL A 107 -13.72 3.57 7.15
N ILE A 108 -14.86 3.05 6.71
CA ILE A 108 -15.28 3.15 5.32
C ILE A 108 -16.36 4.23 5.24
N ALA A 109 -16.12 5.27 4.44
CA ALA A 109 -17.06 6.34 4.18
C ALA A 109 -18.21 5.85 3.28
N ASP A 110 -19.30 6.60 3.23
CA ASP A 110 -20.51 6.24 2.45
C ASP A 110 -20.22 6.10 0.94
N ASP A 111 -19.20 6.79 0.43
CA ASP A 111 -18.74 6.70 -0.97
C ASP A 111 -17.75 5.55 -1.23
N GLY A 112 -17.49 4.69 -0.22
CA GLY A 112 -16.58 3.56 -0.30
C GLY A 112 -15.09 3.91 -0.17
N ARG A 113 -14.75 5.15 0.17
CA ARG A 113 -13.37 5.55 0.47
C ARG A 113 -12.97 5.08 1.87
N ILE A 114 -11.70 4.82 2.04
CA ILE A 114 -11.13 4.40 3.32
C ILE A 114 -10.48 5.60 3.99
N GLN A 115 -10.90 5.86 5.22
CA GLN A 115 -10.35 6.91 6.08
C GLN A 115 -9.65 6.29 7.28
N THR A 116 -8.61 6.96 7.78
CA THR A 116 -7.87 6.54 8.97
C THR A 116 -8.47 7.16 10.23
N VAL A 117 -8.46 6.39 11.33
CA VAL A 117 -8.88 6.91 12.64
C VAL A 117 -7.66 7.51 13.35
N PRO A 118 -7.70 8.79 13.76
CA PRO A 118 -6.57 9.45 14.39
C PRO A 118 -6.09 8.74 15.66
N ASN A 119 -4.77 8.80 15.88
CA ASN A 119 -4.11 8.29 17.09
C ASN A 119 -4.22 6.79 17.36
N LYS A 120 -4.69 5.99 16.41
CA LYS A 120 -4.76 4.53 16.54
C LYS A 120 -3.45 3.82 16.21
N VAL A 121 -2.62 4.41 15.37
CA VAL A 121 -1.32 3.87 14.96
C VAL A 121 -0.23 4.87 15.29
N ARG A 122 0.88 4.39 15.85
CA ARG A 122 2.04 5.24 16.19
C ARG A 122 2.59 5.91 14.94
N LYS A 123 2.95 7.19 15.05
CA LYS A 123 3.52 7.96 13.93
C LYS A 123 4.96 7.55 13.61
N THR A 124 5.71 7.05 14.59
CA THR A 124 7.10 6.64 14.43
C THR A 124 7.20 5.34 13.63
N PHE A 125 8.21 5.27 12.76
CA PHE A 125 8.57 4.05 12.05
C PHE A 125 9.52 3.22 12.92
N THR A 126 9.15 1.99 13.18
CA THR A 126 9.95 1.04 13.98
C THR A 126 10.08 -0.29 13.26
N GLY A 127 11.17 -1.00 13.52
CA GLY A 127 11.46 -2.30 12.94
C GLY A 127 12.84 -2.35 12.29
N THR A 128 13.07 -3.35 11.46
CA THR A 128 14.28 -3.47 10.64
C THR A 128 14.32 -2.38 9.56
N ASP A 129 15.49 -2.15 8.98
CA ASP A 129 15.64 -1.18 7.89
C ASP A 129 14.69 -1.47 6.73
N GLU A 130 14.46 -2.75 6.42
CA GLU A 130 13.55 -3.17 5.38
C GLU A 130 12.08 -2.84 5.73
N THR A 131 11.64 -3.17 6.94
CA THR A 131 10.26 -2.87 7.38
C THR A 131 10.00 -1.38 7.50
N VAL A 132 10.99 -0.60 7.90
CA VAL A 132 10.94 0.86 7.91
C VAL A 132 10.88 1.41 6.48
N SER A 133 11.66 0.85 5.55
CA SER A 133 11.62 1.23 4.13
C SER A 133 10.24 0.98 3.52
N CYS A 134 9.61 -0.18 3.77
CA CYS A 134 8.24 -0.46 3.32
C CYS A 134 7.25 0.61 3.79
N GLN A 135 7.31 1.01 5.05
CA GLN A 135 6.41 2.02 5.62
C GLN A 135 6.64 3.41 5.01
N LYS A 136 7.90 3.80 4.81
CA LYS A 136 8.25 5.08 4.18
C LYS A 136 7.77 5.15 2.73
N VAL A 137 7.98 4.08 1.96
CA VAL A 137 7.54 3.98 0.56
C VAL A 137 6.02 3.97 0.46
N ALA A 138 5.31 3.32 1.39
CA ALA A 138 3.85 3.38 1.47
C ALA A 138 3.33 4.82 1.62
N ARG A 139 3.97 5.64 2.43
CA ARG A 139 3.65 7.07 2.52
C ARG A 139 3.86 7.81 1.20
N VAL A 140 4.92 7.50 0.48
CA VAL A 140 5.16 8.10 -0.84
C VAL A 140 4.04 7.73 -1.80
N PHE A 141 3.66 6.46 -1.89
CA PHE A 141 2.57 6.04 -2.77
C PHE A 141 1.23 6.66 -2.38
N GLY A 142 0.89 6.71 -1.10
CA GLY A 142 -0.34 7.36 -0.63
C GLY A 142 -0.44 8.81 -1.10
N ARG A 143 0.60 9.60 -0.87
CA ARG A 143 0.71 10.98 -1.31
C ARG A 143 0.61 11.13 -2.84
N GLU A 144 1.37 10.33 -3.58
CA GLU A 144 1.41 10.42 -5.03
C GLU A 144 0.09 9.98 -5.68
N PHE A 145 -0.59 8.97 -5.14
CA PHE A 145 -1.92 8.57 -5.60
C PHE A 145 -2.94 9.69 -5.42
N ALA A 146 -2.90 10.40 -4.29
CA ALA A 146 -3.77 11.55 -4.04
C ALA A 146 -3.48 12.71 -5.00
N ARG A 147 -2.21 12.98 -5.30
CA ARG A 147 -1.80 14.03 -6.23
C ARG A 147 -2.19 13.77 -7.67
N ILE A 148 -2.16 12.51 -8.11
CA ILE A 148 -2.67 12.12 -9.44
C ILE A 148 -4.18 12.31 -9.48
N ALA A 149 -4.89 12.09 -8.37
CA ALA A 149 -6.33 12.30 -8.16
C ALA A 149 -7.26 11.50 -9.09
N ASP A 150 -6.74 10.72 -10.00
CA ASP A 150 -7.52 9.89 -10.94
C ASP A 150 -7.11 8.41 -10.85
N ARG A 151 -8.07 7.57 -10.47
CA ARG A 151 -7.87 6.11 -10.32
C ARG A 151 -7.41 5.45 -11.61
N VAL A 152 -8.04 5.83 -12.73
CA VAL A 152 -7.76 5.23 -14.04
C VAL A 152 -6.31 5.51 -14.43
N THR A 153 -5.87 6.75 -14.28
CA THR A 153 -4.49 7.15 -14.54
C THR A 153 -3.49 6.36 -13.68
N VAL A 154 -3.78 6.17 -12.38
CA VAL A 154 -2.90 5.37 -11.51
C VAL A 154 -2.82 3.93 -12.01
N TYR A 155 -3.95 3.27 -12.31
CA TYR A 155 -3.97 1.90 -12.81
C TYR A 155 -3.22 1.76 -14.13
N MET A 156 -3.46 2.66 -15.08
CA MET A 156 -2.79 2.66 -16.37
C MET A 156 -1.28 2.89 -16.25
N THR A 157 -0.86 3.70 -15.28
CA THR A 157 0.57 3.94 -14.98
C THR A 157 1.31 2.64 -14.66
N PHE A 158 0.63 1.67 -14.03
CA PHE A 158 1.18 0.35 -13.72
C PHE A 158 0.79 -0.73 -14.72
N GLY A 159 0.27 -0.36 -15.89
CA GLY A 159 -0.08 -1.29 -16.95
C GLY A 159 -1.29 -2.19 -16.65
N ILE A 160 -2.11 -1.79 -15.67
CA ILE A 160 -3.36 -2.50 -15.34
C ILE A 160 -4.53 -1.75 -15.97
N ARG A 161 -5.38 -2.46 -16.69
CA ARG A 161 -6.65 -1.91 -17.15
C ARG A 161 -7.66 -1.93 -16.00
N PRO A 162 -8.27 -0.79 -15.67
CA PRO A 162 -9.27 -0.70 -14.61
C PRO A 162 -10.56 -1.47 -14.98
#